data_ce83e08759ababed4850307b66377527
#
_entry.id   ce83e08759ababed4850307b66377527
#
_cell.length_a   1.000
_cell.length_b   1.000
_cell.length_c   1.000
_cell.angle_alpha   90.00
_cell.angle_beta   90.00
_cell.angle_gamma   90.00
#
_symmetry.space_group_name_H-M   'P 1'
#
loop_
_entity.id
_entity.type
_entity.pdbx_description
1 polymer ?
#
loop_
_entity_poly.entity_id
_entity_poly.type
_entity_poly.pdbx_seq_one_letter_code
_entity_poly.pdbx_strand_id
1 'polypeptide(L)'
;MQIPNLIRNFIRKRIVSECILLPFFHPEEGEFESFQEGYRLASRKTGEELADDAPGQWRKSWRVIARNGMDDPFFVDFALGDASPVYFSYHGAGSWEPIKVADDIVKFEEILTALAALEAPCSLDAIAPLADLNNEFYRELADDYAWEDEVREEQGYRYFSVFIEDLGVDKVKTLVFLKKFFDDESFAATKERAQNLPLCLFSGIEESALALQDKLASLGVKFYAREITFSEMIALRGKI
;
A
#
# COMPACT_ATOMS: atom_id res chain seq x y z
N MET A 1 -5.96 13.50 -18.00
CA MET A 1 -6.35 12.21 -18.63
C MET A 1 -7.68 11.75 -18.03
N GLN A 2 -8.57 11.14 -18.82
CA GLN A 2 -9.85 10.64 -18.29
C GLN A 2 -9.69 9.16 -17.88
N ILE A 3 -9.92 8.87 -16.59
CA ILE A 3 -9.91 7.49 -16.06
C ILE A 3 -11.18 6.78 -16.55
N PRO A 4 -11.10 5.57 -17.17
CA PRO A 4 -12.26 4.76 -17.54
C PRO A 4 -13.20 4.52 -16.34
N ASN A 5 -14.50 4.39 -16.60
CA ASN A 5 -15.50 4.44 -15.52
C ASN A 5 -15.41 3.24 -14.56
N LEU A 6 -15.20 2.03 -15.07
CA LEU A 6 -15.08 0.84 -14.21
C LEU A 6 -13.82 0.90 -13.34
N ILE A 7 -12.70 1.34 -13.92
CA ILE A 7 -11.43 1.52 -13.20
C ILE A 7 -11.58 2.58 -12.10
N ARG A 8 -12.24 3.70 -12.39
CA ARG A 8 -12.54 4.73 -11.39
C ARG A 8 -13.38 4.19 -10.23
N ASN A 9 -14.39 3.39 -10.53
CA ASN A 9 -15.25 2.78 -9.52
C ASN A 9 -14.46 1.82 -8.62
N PHE A 10 -13.59 1.00 -9.19
CA PHE A 10 -12.69 0.12 -8.45
C PHE A 10 -11.79 0.90 -7.49
N ILE A 11 -11.10 1.93 -7.99
CA ILE A 11 -10.22 2.78 -7.18
C ILE A 11 -10.99 3.38 -5.98
N ARG A 12 -12.22 3.82 -6.18
CA ARG A 12 -13.06 4.40 -5.11
C ARG A 12 -13.50 3.39 -4.06
N LYS A 13 -13.67 2.13 -4.42
CA LYS A 13 -14.08 1.06 -3.49
C LYS A 13 -13.01 0.69 -2.48
N ARG A 14 -11.73 0.81 -2.84
CA ARG A 14 -10.59 0.55 -1.98
C ARG A 14 -10.72 -0.79 -1.23
N ILE A 15 -10.87 -1.87 -1.97
CA ILE A 15 -10.88 -3.21 -1.38
C ILE A 15 -9.48 -3.51 -0.89
N VAL A 16 -9.32 -3.67 0.42
CA VAL A 16 -8.06 -3.97 1.09
C VAL A 16 -8.20 -5.31 1.80
N SER A 17 -7.18 -6.14 1.70
CA SER A 17 -7.03 -7.40 2.42
C SER A 17 -5.89 -7.29 3.43
N GLU A 18 -5.84 -8.20 4.39
CA GLU A 18 -4.73 -8.33 5.35
C GLU A 18 -3.44 -8.87 4.72
N CYS A 19 -3.54 -9.54 3.56
CA CYS A 19 -2.40 -10.10 2.86
C CYS A 19 -1.55 -9.01 2.19
N ILE A 20 -0.25 -9.02 2.48
CA ILE A 20 0.72 -8.03 1.99
C ILE A 20 0.90 -8.07 0.46
N LEU A 21 0.63 -9.20 -0.19
CA LEU A 21 0.72 -9.38 -1.64
C LEU A 21 -0.48 -8.81 -2.39
N LEU A 22 -1.61 -8.56 -1.71
CA LEU A 22 -2.83 -8.03 -2.33
C LEU A 22 -2.84 -6.49 -2.34
N PRO A 23 -3.72 -5.85 -3.14
CA PRO A 23 -3.88 -4.41 -3.18
C PRO A 23 -4.03 -3.80 -1.79
N PHE A 24 -3.13 -2.91 -1.46
CA PHE A 24 -3.08 -2.23 -0.17
C PHE A 24 -3.18 -0.70 -0.33
N PHE A 25 -2.43 -0.14 -1.27
CA PHE A 25 -2.47 1.28 -1.60
C PHE A 25 -3.31 1.52 -2.83
N HIS A 26 -4.26 2.44 -2.73
CA HIS A 26 -5.11 2.88 -3.84
C HIS A 26 -4.94 4.38 -4.03
N PRO A 27 -4.86 4.87 -5.28
CA PRO A 27 -4.79 6.32 -5.53
C PRO A 27 -6.07 7.02 -5.11
N GLU A 28 -5.95 8.26 -4.64
CA GLU A 28 -7.06 9.20 -4.68
C GLU A 28 -7.33 9.60 -6.13
N GLU A 29 -8.59 9.90 -6.47
CA GLU A 29 -8.94 10.26 -7.86
C GLU A 29 -8.16 11.49 -8.35
N GLY A 30 -7.96 12.47 -7.45
CA GLY A 30 -7.18 13.69 -7.74
C GLY A 30 -5.67 13.48 -7.80
N GLU A 31 -5.18 12.35 -7.29
CA GLU A 31 -3.76 12.01 -7.19
C GLU A 31 -3.35 10.86 -8.13
N PHE A 32 -4.26 10.45 -9.02
CA PHE A 32 -4.01 9.31 -9.92
C PHE A 32 -2.73 9.46 -10.76
N GLU A 33 -2.39 10.68 -11.18
CA GLU A 33 -1.13 10.92 -11.93
C GLU A 33 0.10 10.84 -11.02
N SER A 34 0.04 11.31 -9.78
CA SER A 34 1.15 11.17 -8.84
C SER A 34 1.39 9.72 -8.43
N PHE A 35 0.34 8.91 -8.43
CA PHE A 35 0.43 7.48 -8.16
C PHE A 35 1.20 6.69 -9.24
N GLN A 36 1.50 7.32 -10.39
CA GLN A 36 2.31 6.74 -11.46
C GLN A 36 3.82 7.00 -11.30
N GLU A 37 4.26 7.71 -10.24
CA GLU A 37 5.68 7.93 -9.96
C GLU A 37 6.38 6.60 -9.63
N GLY A 38 7.61 6.45 -10.14
CA GLY A 38 8.38 5.21 -10.04
C GLY A 38 8.08 4.17 -11.12
N TYR A 39 6.98 4.32 -11.87
CA TYR A 39 6.56 3.42 -12.95
C TYR A 39 6.58 4.12 -14.30
N ARG A 40 5.60 4.95 -14.56
CA ARG A 40 5.52 5.74 -15.80
C ARG A 40 6.33 7.03 -15.74
N LEU A 41 6.39 7.65 -14.59
CA LEU A 41 7.04 8.94 -14.34
C LEU A 41 8.19 8.78 -13.36
N ALA A 42 9.34 9.37 -13.65
CA ALA A 42 10.44 9.46 -12.69
C ALA A 42 10.09 10.41 -11.54
N SER A 43 9.43 11.51 -11.87
CA SER A 43 8.95 12.48 -10.92
C SER A 43 7.83 13.33 -11.52
N ARG A 44 6.77 13.55 -10.75
CA ARG A 44 5.71 14.49 -11.09
C ARG A 44 6.23 15.92 -11.30
N LYS A 45 7.27 16.31 -10.57
CA LYS A 45 7.85 17.67 -10.64
C LYS A 45 8.55 17.92 -11.97
N THR A 46 9.24 16.92 -12.50
CA THR A 46 9.98 17.04 -13.77
C THR A 46 9.15 16.61 -14.97
N GLY A 47 8.11 15.78 -14.78
CA GLY A 47 7.34 15.17 -15.86
C GLY A 47 8.17 14.22 -16.74
N GLU A 48 9.36 13.81 -16.29
CA GLU A 48 10.21 12.88 -16.99
C GLU A 48 9.54 11.51 -17.08
N GLU A 49 9.34 11.02 -18.32
CA GLU A 49 8.74 9.70 -18.55
C GLU A 49 9.79 8.61 -18.43
N LEU A 50 9.48 7.57 -17.65
CA LEU A 50 10.23 6.30 -17.59
C LEU A 50 9.67 5.28 -18.58
N ALA A 51 8.43 5.50 -19.06
CA ALA A 51 7.74 4.55 -19.91
C ALA A 51 8.34 4.50 -21.32
N ASP A 52 8.58 3.27 -21.78
CA ASP A 52 9.01 2.97 -23.15
C ASP A 52 8.27 1.71 -23.63
N ASP A 53 8.01 1.59 -24.93
CA ASP A 53 7.36 0.41 -25.52
C ASP A 53 8.36 -0.71 -25.88
N ALA A 54 9.63 -0.58 -25.47
CA ALA A 54 10.65 -1.63 -25.60
C ALA A 54 10.33 -2.84 -24.68
N PRO A 55 10.76 -4.06 -25.07
CA PRO A 55 10.54 -5.25 -24.22
C PRO A 55 11.13 -5.09 -22.82
N GLY A 56 10.37 -5.49 -21.81
CA GLY A 56 10.78 -5.39 -20.41
C GLY A 56 10.67 -4.00 -19.78
N GLN A 57 10.24 -3.00 -20.55
CA GLN A 57 9.99 -1.66 -20.03
C GLN A 57 8.52 -1.44 -19.68
N TRP A 58 8.24 -0.47 -18.82
CA TRP A 58 6.89 -0.02 -18.52
C TRP A 58 6.26 0.64 -19.76
N ARG A 59 5.13 0.12 -20.23
CA ARG A 59 4.51 0.66 -21.45
C ARG A 59 3.80 1.98 -21.21
N LYS A 60 3.80 2.85 -22.20
CA LYS A 60 3.19 4.20 -22.16
C LYS A 60 1.69 4.18 -21.85
N SER A 61 0.99 3.12 -22.23
CA SER A 61 -0.45 2.95 -21.97
C SER A 61 -0.77 2.34 -20.60
N TRP A 62 0.20 1.77 -19.89
CA TRP A 62 -0.03 1.13 -18.59
C TRP A 62 -0.23 2.16 -17.48
N ARG A 63 -1.17 1.85 -16.59
CA ARG A 63 -1.50 2.69 -15.45
C ARG A 63 -1.67 1.84 -14.20
N VAL A 64 -0.94 2.19 -13.16
CA VAL A 64 -1.08 1.59 -11.83
C VAL A 64 -2.41 2.01 -11.24
N ILE A 65 -3.19 1.02 -10.78
CA ILE A 65 -4.51 1.21 -10.15
C ILE A 65 -4.51 0.87 -8.67
N ALA A 66 -3.53 0.08 -8.23
CA ALA A 66 -3.27 -0.23 -6.83
C ALA A 66 -1.82 -0.70 -6.69
N ARG A 67 -1.30 -0.72 -5.47
CA ARG A 67 -0.01 -1.34 -5.11
C ARG A 67 -0.21 -2.25 -3.91
N ASN A 68 0.58 -3.32 -3.83
CA ASN A 68 0.61 -4.16 -2.65
C ASN A 68 1.44 -3.53 -1.51
N GLY A 69 1.60 -4.23 -0.40
CA GLY A 69 2.39 -3.75 0.75
C GLY A 69 3.89 -3.64 0.50
N MET A 70 4.40 -4.23 -0.59
CA MET A 70 5.79 -4.18 -1.03
C MET A 70 6.02 -3.19 -2.18
N ASP A 71 5.03 -2.36 -2.52
CA ASP A 71 5.03 -1.43 -3.65
C ASP A 71 4.99 -2.08 -5.05
N ASP A 72 4.67 -3.38 -5.17
CA ASP A 72 4.45 -3.99 -6.48
C ASP A 72 3.12 -3.53 -7.09
N PRO A 73 3.10 -3.18 -8.39
CA PRO A 73 1.93 -2.58 -9.01
C PRO A 73 0.92 -3.61 -9.49
N PHE A 74 -0.37 -3.31 -9.23
CA PHE A 74 -1.49 -3.78 -10.04
C PHE A 74 -1.83 -2.71 -11.07
N PHE A 75 -1.92 -3.09 -12.34
CA PHE A 75 -2.06 -2.12 -13.41
C PHE A 75 -2.94 -2.63 -14.55
N VAL A 76 -3.37 -1.69 -15.38
CA VAL A 76 -4.22 -1.92 -16.55
C VAL A 76 -3.64 -1.21 -17.77
N ASP A 77 -4.03 -1.64 -18.96
CA ASP A 77 -3.67 -0.97 -20.21
C ASP A 77 -4.79 0.00 -20.63
N PHE A 78 -4.56 1.29 -20.47
CA PHE A 78 -5.52 2.33 -20.84
C PHE A 78 -5.84 2.39 -22.34
N ALA A 79 -5.00 1.81 -23.20
CA ALA A 79 -5.34 1.68 -24.63
C ALA A 79 -6.54 0.74 -24.85
N LEU A 80 -6.80 -0.19 -23.93
CA LEU A 80 -7.93 -1.14 -23.95
C LEU A 80 -9.16 -0.62 -23.17
N GLY A 81 -9.03 0.50 -22.44
CA GLY A 81 -10.11 1.06 -21.64
C GLY A 81 -10.63 0.10 -20.57
N ASP A 82 -11.96 0.05 -20.38
CA ASP A 82 -12.63 -0.83 -19.41
C ASP A 82 -12.51 -2.33 -19.73
N ALA A 83 -12.08 -2.70 -20.94
CA ALA A 83 -11.84 -4.09 -21.37
C ALA A 83 -10.41 -4.57 -21.07
N SER A 84 -9.59 -3.75 -20.41
CA SER A 84 -8.22 -4.14 -20.08
C SER A 84 -8.22 -5.27 -19.06
N PRO A 85 -7.43 -6.35 -19.26
CA PRO A 85 -7.04 -7.23 -18.18
C PRO A 85 -6.36 -6.43 -17.06
N VAL A 86 -6.42 -6.99 -15.85
CA VAL A 86 -5.60 -6.52 -14.73
C VAL A 86 -4.33 -7.34 -14.68
N TYR A 87 -3.22 -6.65 -14.57
CA TYR A 87 -1.89 -7.23 -14.49
C TYR A 87 -1.24 -6.89 -13.14
N PHE A 88 -0.33 -7.76 -12.76
CA PHE A 88 0.62 -7.58 -11.66
C PHE A 88 2.05 -7.68 -12.21
N SER A 89 3.02 -7.08 -11.55
CA SER A 89 4.45 -7.27 -11.84
C SER A 89 5.26 -6.97 -10.59
N TYR A 90 6.42 -7.65 -10.46
CA TYR A 90 7.36 -7.38 -9.37
C TYR A 90 8.21 -6.16 -9.69
N HIS A 91 8.31 -5.21 -8.76
CA HIS A 91 9.28 -4.13 -8.88
C HIS A 91 10.70 -4.66 -8.54
N GLY A 92 11.72 -4.06 -9.12
CA GLY A 92 13.11 -4.45 -8.83
C GLY A 92 13.60 -5.73 -9.52
N ALA A 93 12.77 -6.42 -10.30
CA ALA A 93 13.17 -7.60 -11.07
C ALA A 93 14.06 -7.30 -12.29
N GLY A 94 14.32 -6.03 -12.58
CA GLY A 94 15.14 -5.58 -13.72
C GLY A 94 14.37 -5.46 -15.03
N SER A 95 13.15 -6.00 -15.09
CA SER A 95 12.22 -5.86 -16.21
C SER A 95 10.78 -5.88 -15.69
N TRP A 96 9.87 -5.27 -16.43
CA TRP A 96 8.44 -5.29 -16.15
C TRP A 96 7.77 -6.40 -16.97
N GLU A 97 7.56 -7.55 -16.34
CA GLU A 97 6.87 -8.69 -16.94
C GLU A 97 5.44 -8.78 -16.40
N PRO A 98 4.42 -8.53 -17.23
CA PRO A 98 3.04 -8.50 -16.78
C PRO A 98 2.50 -9.92 -16.55
N ILE A 99 2.09 -10.21 -15.31
CA ILE A 99 1.34 -11.40 -14.93
C ILE A 99 -0.13 -11.04 -14.94
N LYS A 100 -0.93 -11.65 -15.82
CA LYS A 100 -2.38 -11.39 -15.86
C LYS A 100 -3.06 -12.01 -14.64
N VAL A 101 -3.63 -11.19 -13.75
CA VAL A 101 -4.32 -11.63 -12.54
C VAL A 101 -5.84 -11.68 -12.67
N ALA A 102 -6.42 -10.97 -13.65
CA ALA A 102 -7.84 -11.06 -13.97
C ALA A 102 -8.10 -10.68 -15.44
N ASP A 103 -9.21 -11.15 -16.00
CA ASP A 103 -9.58 -10.84 -17.38
C ASP A 103 -10.03 -9.39 -17.57
N ASP A 104 -10.57 -8.77 -16.52
CA ASP A 104 -10.95 -7.36 -16.47
C ASP A 104 -11.02 -6.86 -15.02
N ILE A 105 -11.33 -5.58 -14.85
CA ILE A 105 -11.41 -4.94 -13.54
C ILE A 105 -12.59 -5.43 -12.70
N VAL A 106 -13.70 -5.85 -13.32
CA VAL A 106 -14.86 -6.37 -12.61
C VAL A 106 -14.54 -7.73 -12.01
N LYS A 107 -13.88 -8.60 -12.80
CA LYS A 107 -13.41 -9.89 -12.33
C LYS A 107 -12.38 -9.77 -11.23
N PHE A 108 -11.47 -8.81 -11.34
CA PHE A 108 -10.48 -8.53 -10.30
C PHE A 108 -11.15 -8.10 -8.98
N GLU A 109 -12.16 -7.24 -9.06
CA GLU A 109 -12.94 -6.82 -7.90
C GLU A 109 -13.67 -7.98 -7.22
N GLU A 110 -14.27 -8.90 -8.00
CA GLU A 110 -14.90 -10.11 -7.47
C GLU A 110 -13.90 -10.98 -6.72
N ILE A 111 -12.71 -11.20 -7.30
CA ILE A 111 -11.64 -11.98 -6.68
C ILE A 111 -11.20 -11.33 -5.36
N LEU A 112 -10.91 -10.04 -5.37
CA LEU A 112 -10.47 -9.33 -4.17
C LEU A 112 -11.54 -9.34 -3.07
N THR A 113 -12.81 -9.19 -3.44
CA THR A 113 -13.92 -9.26 -2.48
C THR A 113 -14.02 -10.65 -1.85
N ALA A 114 -13.84 -11.70 -2.63
CA ALA A 114 -13.83 -13.06 -2.12
C ALA A 114 -12.64 -13.31 -1.20
N LEU A 115 -11.43 -12.88 -1.60
CA LEU A 115 -10.22 -12.99 -0.77
C LEU A 115 -10.34 -12.23 0.55
N ALA A 116 -10.88 -11.01 0.52
CA ALA A 116 -11.08 -10.19 1.72
C ALA A 116 -12.13 -10.78 2.70
N ALA A 117 -12.98 -11.69 2.23
CA ALA A 117 -13.95 -12.39 3.05
C ALA A 117 -13.43 -13.71 3.64
N LEU A 118 -12.24 -14.16 3.27
CA LEU A 118 -11.63 -15.36 3.81
C LEU A 118 -11.04 -15.06 5.19
N GLU A 119 -11.31 -15.95 6.14
CA GLU A 119 -10.69 -15.93 7.46
C GLU A 119 -9.44 -16.84 7.44
N ALA A 120 -8.36 -16.40 8.05
CA ALA A 120 -7.14 -17.22 8.16
C ALA A 120 -7.33 -18.32 9.24
N PRO A 121 -6.74 -19.54 9.07
CA PRO A 121 -6.09 -20.02 7.86
C PRO A 121 -7.11 -20.37 6.77
N CYS A 122 -6.84 -19.98 5.53
CA CYS A 122 -7.77 -20.21 4.44
C CYS A 122 -7.12 -20.94 3.25
N SER A 123 -7.95 -21.70 2.51
CA SER A 123 -7.55 -22.26 1.23
C SER A 123 -8.02 -21.35 0.11
N LEU A 124 -7.14 -21.08 -0.86
CA LEU A 124 -7.49 -20.36 -2.07
C LEU A 124 -8.48 -21.14 -2.98
N ASP A 125 -8.80 -22.39 -2.64
CA ASP A 125 -9.84 -23.17 -3.34
C ASP A 125 -11.19 -22.43 -3.38
N ALA A 126 -11.45 -21.57 -2.40
CA ALA A 126 -12.66 -20.73 -2.38
C ALA A 126 -12.74 -19.77 -3.56
N ILE A 127 -11.63 -19.35 -4.14
CA ILE A 127 -11.59 -18.47 -5.32
C ILE A 127 -11.32 -19.21 -6.63
N ALA A 128 -11.16 -20.55 -6.60
CA ALA A 128 -10.92 -21.35 -7.80
C ALA A 128 -11.95 -21.12 -8.93
N PRO A 129 -13.26 -20.86 -8.63
CA PRO A 129 -14.23 -20.51 -9.67
C PRO A 129 -14.02 -19.13 -10.30
N LEU A 130 -13.23 -18.26 -9.65
CA LEU A 130 -13.01 -16.87 -10.04
C LEU A 130 -11.65 -16.64 -10.68
N ALA A 131 -10.62 -17.42 -10.30
CA ALA A 131 -9.24 -17.23 -10.70
C ALA A 131 -8.57 -18.54 -11.11
N ASP A 132 -7.60 -18.45 -12.02
CA ASP A 132 -6.73 -19.57 -12.37
C ASP A 132 -5.65 -19.74 -11.30
N LEU A 133 -5.83 -20.69 -10.40
CA LEU A 133 -4.87 -20.98 -9.32
C LEU A 133 -3.54 -21.57 -9.81
N ASN A 134 -3.39 -21.91 -11.10
CA ASN A 134 -2.11 -22.27 -11.68
C ASN A 134 -1.28 -21.06 -12.09
N ASN A 135 -1.86 -19.88 -12.06
CA ASN A 135 -1.17 -18.62 -12.30
C ASN A 135 -0.07 -18.40 -11.25
N GLU A 136 1.08 -17.87 -11.67
CA GLU A 136 2.24 -17.63 -10.81
C GLU A 136 1.88 -16.75 -9.61
N PHE A 137 1.17 -15.66 -9.82
CA PHE A 137 0.72 -14.75 -8.75
C PHE A 137 -0.13 -15.48 -7.69
N TYR A 138 -1.10 -16.32 -8.10
CA TYR A 138 -1.96 -17.01 -7.14
C TYR A 138 -1.27 -18.17 -6.43
N ARG A 139 -0.25 -18.77 -7.04
CA ARG A 139 0.61 -19.76 -6.36
C ARG A 139 1.43 -19.12 -5.25
N GLU A 140 2.06 -17.99 -5.54
CA GLU A 140 2.82 -17.23 -4.53
C GLU A 140 1.92 -16.72 -3.41
N LEU A 141 0.72 -16.24 -3.78
CA LEU A 141 -0.29 -15.85 -2.80
C LEU A 141 -0.68 -17.02 -1.88
N ALA A 142 -0.83 -18.24 -2.41
CA ALA A 142 -1.12 -19.43 -1.61
C ALA A 142 0.03 -19.79 -0.65
N ASP A 143 1.26 -19.68 -1.13
CA ASP A 143 2.45 -19.93 -0.31
C ASP A 143 2.57 -18.89 0.80
N ASP A 144 2.28 -17.61 0.53
CA ASP A 144 2.29 -16.53 1.53
C ASP A 144 1.22 -16.74 2.61
N TYR A 145 0.01 -17.12 2.24
CA TYR A 145 -1.04 -17.45 3.21
C TYR A 145 -0.66 -18.64 4.10
N ALA A 146 -0.03 -19.67 3.53
CA ALA A 146 0.45 -20.81 4.30
C ALA A 146 1.60 -20.44 5.24
N TRP A 147 2.53 -19.61 4.76
CA TRP A 147 3.70 -19.17 5.52
C TRP A 147 3.36 -18.21 6.67
N GLU A 148 2.41 -17.29 6.46
CA GLU A 148 1.97 -16.36 7.51
C GLU A 148 1.43 -17.08 8.74
N ASP A 149 0.75 -18.21 8.59
CA ASP A 149 0.26 -19.01 9.72
C ASP A 149 1.40 -19.66 10.51
N GLU A 150 2.39 -20.25 9.84
CA GLU A 150 3.53 -20.88 10.52
C GLU A 150 4.40 -19.85 11.26
N VAL A 151 4.64 -18.69 10.66
CA VAL A 151 5.51 -17.65 11.22
C VAL A 151 4.83 -16.85 12.34
N ARG A 152 3.52 -16.63 12.24
CA ARG A 152 2.76 -15.99 13.32
C ARG A 152 2.79 -16.79 14.62
N GLU A 153 2.73 -18.13 14.52
CA GLU A 153 2.80 -19.00 15.69
C GLU A 153 4.25 -19.14 16.25
N GLU A 154 5.27 -19.20 15.37
CA GLU A 154 6.66 -19.44 15.80
C GLU A 154 7.42 -18.18 16.25
N GLN A 155 7.18 -17.03 15.65
CA GLN A 155 8.00 -15.84 15.90
C GLN A 155 7.38 -14.83 16.88
N GLY A 156 6.09 -14.95 17.22
CA GLY A 156 5.45 -14.12 18.24
C GLY A 156 5.61 -12.61 18.01
N TYR A 157 5.58 -12.16 16.74
CA TYR A 157 5.68 -10.74 16.43
C TYR A 157 4.57 -9.95 17.11
N ARG A 158 4.98 -8.94 17.88
CA ARG A 158 4.08 -7.98 18.48
C ARG A 158 4.09 -6.71 17.63
N TYR A 159 2.90 -6.19 17.38
CA TYR A 159 2.72 -4.96 16.62
C TYR A 159 2.28 -3.83 17.51
N PHE A 160 2.78 -2.63 17.25
CA PHE A 160 2.48 -1.44 18.03
C PHE A 160 2.17 -0.26 17.15
N SER A 161 1.25 0.57 17.61
CA SER A 161 1.09 1.94 17.09
C SER A 161 1.60 2.94 18.12
N VAL A 162 2.32 3.95 17.65
CA VAL A 162 2.88 5.02 18.46
C VAL A 162 2.18 6.33 18.13
N PHE A 163 1.63 6.98 19.14
CA PHE A 163 0.85 8.21 19.03
C PHE A 163 1.50 9.33 19.82
N ILE A 164 1.54 10.54 19.24
CA ILE A 164 1.81 11.78 19.99
C ILE A 164 0.50 12.33 20.55
N GLU A 165 0.48 12.62 21.85
CA GLU A 165 -0.62 13.29 22.53
C GLU A 165 -0.38 14.80 22.73
N ASP A 166 0.87 15.22 22.82
CA ASP A 166 1.25 16.61 22.99
C ASP A 166 2.63 16.85 22.37
N LEU A 167 2.86 18.03 21.79
CA LEU A 167 4.10 18.38 21.11
C LEU A 167 5.27 18.67 22.08
N GLY A 168 5.05 18.57 23.37
CA GLY A 168 6.06 18.83 24.39
C GLY A 168 6.39 20.32 24.57
N VAL A 169 7.42 20.57 25.38
CA VAL A 169 7.83 21.93 25.76
C VAL A 169 8.44 22.68 24.57
N ASP A 170 9.24 22.03 23.74
CA ASP A 170 9.85 22.60 22.53
C ASP A 170 9.08 22.23 21.28
N LYS A 171 7.91 22.86 21.09
CA LYS A 171 7.02 22.63 19.95
C LYS A 171 7.71 22.82 18.59
N VAL A 172 8.67 23.75 18.50
CA VAL A 172 9.37 24.02 17.25
C VAL A 172 10.26 22.84 16.87
N LYS A 173 11.02 22.29 17.83
CA LYS A 173 11.88 21.13 17.64
C LYS A 173 11.05 19.90 17.23
N THR A 174 9.90 19.71 17.89
CA THR A 174 8.97 18.62 17.57
C THR A 174 8.39 18.77 16.16
N LEU A 175 7.96 19.99 15.78
CA LEU A 175 7.46 20.23 14.42
C LEU A 175 8.56 20.04 13.35
N VAL A 176 9.82 20.37 13.63
CA VAL A 176 10.94 20.08 12.72
C VAL A 176 11.14 18.57 12.56
N PHE A 177 11.02 17.81 13.66
CA PHE A 177 11.06 16.36 13.61
C PHE A 177 9.91 15.81 12.77
N LEU A 178 8.67 16.21 13.05
CA LEU A 178 7.47 15.75 12.32
C LEU A 178 7.55 16.06 10.83
N LYS A 179 8.02 17.28 10.48
CA LYS A 179 8.20 17.65 9.07
C LYS A 179 9.12 16.69 8.33
N LYS A 180 10.23 16.28 8.96
CA LYS A 180 11.15 15.31 8.37
C LYS A 180 10.58 13.90 8.37
N PHE A 181 9.83 13.55 9.40
CA PHE A 181 9.27 12.23 9.59
C PHE A 181 8.20 11.91 8.53
N PHE A 182 7.33 12.87 8.22
CA PHE A 182 6.28 12.75 7.22
C PHE A 182 6.69 13.23 5.81
N ASP A 183 7.93 13.71 5.66
CA ASP A 183 8.41 14.37 4.43
C ASP A 183 7.47 15.50 3.94
N ASP A 184 6.85 16.20 4.89
CA ASP A 184 5.91 17.28 4.59
C ASP A 184 6.57 18.38 3.73
N GLU A 185 5.88 18.83 2.67
CA GLU A 185 6.39 19.88 1.77
C GLU A 185 6.60 21.22 2.50
N SER A 186 5.79 21.52 3.53
CA SER A 186 5.85 22.79 4.24
C SER A 186 5.62 22.66 5.75
N PHE A 187 6.10 23.62 6.51
CA PHE A 187 5.76 23.77 7.94
C PHE A 187 4.27 24.02 8.19
N ALA A 188 3.55 24.57 7.21
CA ALA A 188 2.12 24.79 7.33
C ALA A 188 1.37 23.45 7.34
N ALA A 189 1.72 22.54 6.43
CA ALA A 189 1.16 21.18 6.37
C ALA A 189 1.45 20.41 7.67
N THR A 190 2.69 20.45 8.17
CA THR A 190 3.05 19.82 9.45
C THR A 190 2.24 20.38 10.61
N LYS A 191 2.04 21.71 10.67
CA LYS A 191 1.22 22.33 11.72
C LYS A 191 -0.25 21.92 11.65
N GLU A 192 -0.81 21.83 10.47
CA GLU A 192 -2.19 21.39 10.25
C GLU A 192 -2.36 19.93 10.73
N ARG A 193 -1.45 19.03 10.33
CA ARG A 193 -1.41 17.66 10.79
C ARG A 193 -1.32 17.58 12.32
N ALA A 194 -0.46 18.37 12.93
CA ALA A 194 -0.25 18.43 14.37
C ALA A 194 -1.39 19.07 15.19
N GLN A 195 -2.43 19.61 14.54
CA GLN A 195 -3.65 20.07 15.23
C GLN A 195 -4.58 18.91 15.61
N ASN A 196 -4.45 17.76 14.95
CA ASN A 196 -5.31 16.59 15.13
C ASN A 196 -4.66 15.57 16.07
N LEU A 197 -4.42 15.95 17.33
CA LEU A 197 -3.91 15.04 18.35
C LEU A 197 -5.04 14.20 18.97
N PRO A 198 -4.79 12.92 19.32
CA PRO A 198 -3.52 12.21 19.20
C PRO A 198 -3.19 11.85 17.73
N LEU A 199 -1.95 12.10 17.34
CA LEU A 199 -1.46 11.84 15.99
C LEU A 199 -0.73 10.50 15.94
N CYS A 200 -1.19 9.55 15.15
CA CYS A 200 -0.47 8.31 14.88
C CYS A 200 0.76 8.62 14.02
N LEU A 201 1.94 8.24 14.53
CA LEU A 201 3.19 8.38 13.80
C LEU A 201 3.63 7.10 13.12
N PHE A 202 3.35 5.98 13.75
CA PHE A 202 3.91 4.71 13.33
C PHE A 202 2.95 3.57 13.66
N SER A 203 2.89 2.58 12.78
CA SER A 203 2.30 1.28 13.03
C SER A 203 3.21 0.21 12.45
N GLY A 204 3.67 -0.74 13.26
CA GLY A 204 4.59 -1.77 12.82
C GLY A 204 5.10 -2.63 13.97
N ILE A 205 6.19 -3.37 13.75
CA ILE A 205 6.79 -4.30 14.72
C ILE A 205 7.33 -3.57 15.96
N GLU A 206 7.38 -4.30 17.07
CA GLU A 206 7.77 -3.79 18.40
C GLU A 206 9.14 -3.08 18.38
N GLU A 207 10.14 -3.65 17.74
CA GLU A 207 11.50 -3.09 17.68
C GLU A 207 11.51 -1.66 17.10
N SER A 208 10.83 -1.46 15.98
CA SER A 208 10.72 -0.13 15.35
C SER A 208 9.90 0.84 16.20
N ALA A 209 8.87 0.35 16.87
CA ALA A 209 8.07 1.16 17.80
C ALA A 209 8.89 1.64 18.98
N LEU A 210 9.72 0.77 19.58
CA LEU A 210 10.63 1.12 20.69
C LEU A 210 11.66 2.17 20.26
N ALA A 211 12.29 2.01 19.11
CA ALA A 211 13.24 3.00 18.58
C ALA A 211 12.62 4.38 18.39
N LEU A 212 11.36 4.44 17.94
CA LEU A 212 10.64 5.70 17.81
C LEU A 212 10.28 6.31 19.18
N GLN A 213 9.85 5.49 20.14
CA GLN A 213 9.55 5.94 21.52
C GLN A 213 10.77 6.59 22.17
N ASP A 214 11.97 5.98 22.06
CA ASP A 214 13.22 6.54 22.54
C ASP A 214 13.50 7.91 21.91
N LYS A 215 13.24 8.04 20.61
CA LYS A 215 13.39 9.31 19.91
C LYS A 215 12.42 10.37 20.43
N LEU A 216 11.14 10.03 20.61
CA LEU A 216 10.12 10.95 21.13
C LEU A 216 10.42 11.36 22.59
N ALA A 217 10.85 10.42 23.42
CA ALA A 217 11.30 10.72 24.79
C ALA A 217 12.45 11.73 24.80
N SER A 218 13.44 11.59 23.92
CA SER A 218 14.57 12.53 23.78
C SER A 218 14.14 13.94 23.33
N LEU A 219 12.96 14.06 22.72
CA LEU A 219 12.37 15.34 22.32
C LEU A 219 11.49 15.97 23.42
N GLY A 220 11.23 15.23 24.51
CA GLY A 220 10.33 15.66 25.59
C GLY A 220 8.86 15.73 25.15
N VAL A 221 8.47 14.89 24.20
CA VAL A 221 7.13 14.81 23.66
C VAL A 221 6.29 13.86 24.52
N LYS A 222 5.04 14.19 24.78
CA LYS A 222 4.10 13.26 25.41
C LYS A 222 3.54 12.31 24.35
N PHE A 223 3.75 11.03 24.54
CA PHE A 223 3.32 9.97 23.61
C PHE A 223 2.86 8.73 24.37
N TYR A 224 2.16 7.85 23.65
CA TYR A 224 1.89 6.48 24.11
C TYR A 224 2.05 5.49 22.96
N ALA A 225 2.32 4.24 23.31
CA ALA A 225 2.28 3.12 22.39
C ALA A 225 1.15 2.18 22.80
N ARG A 226 0.45 1.63 21.82
CA ARG A 226 -0.59 0.64 22.00
C ARG A 226 -0.25 -0.61 21.21
N GLU A 227 -0.30 -1.77 21.86
CA GLU A 227 -0.25 -3.04 21.16
C GLU A 227 -1.51 -3.18 20.29
N ILE A 228 -1.31 -3.64 19.07
CA ILE A 228 -2.36 -3.75 18.04
C ILE A 228 -2.26 -5.09 17.34
N THR A 229 -3.34 -5.51 16.69
CA THR A 229 -3.33 -6.67 15.81
C THR A 229 -2.61 -6.33 14.49
N PHE A 230 -2.23 -7.35 13.74
CA PHE A 230 -1.69 -7.16 12.38
C PHE A 230 -2.69 -6.40 11.49
N SER A 231 -3.97 -6.75 11.53
CA SER A 231 -5.04 -6.06 10.80
C SER A 231 -5.15 -4.57 11.13
N GLU A 232 -5.08 -4.23 12.43
CA GLU A 232 -5.08 -2.84 12.87
C GLU A 232 -3.83 -2.09 12.39
N MET A 233 -2.66 -2.77 12.40
CA MET A 233 -1.40 -2.20 11.88
C MET A 233 -1.55 -1.80 10.42
N ILE A 234 -2.07 -2.71 9.59
CA ILE A 234 -2.32 -2.49 8.18
C ILE A 234 -3.28 -1.31 7.97
N ALA A 235 -4.44 -1.33 8.66
CA ALA A 235 -5.45 -0.27 8.55
C ALA A 235 -4.94 1.13 8.95
N LEU A 236 -3.97 1.21 9.85
CA LEU A 236 -3.38 2.48 10.30
C LEU A 236 -2.27 2.97 9.36
N ARG A 237 -1.47 2.07 8.77
CA ARG A 237 -0.44 2.47 7.79
C ARG A 237 -1.00 3.23 6.59
N GLY A 238 -2.18 2.88 6.13
CA GLY A 238 -2.85 3.60 5.02
C GLY A 238 -3.36 5.00 5.38
N LYS A 239 -3.24 5.42 6.67
CA LYS A 239 -3.69 6.72 7.17
C LYS A 239 -2.56 7.63 7.67
N ILE A 240 -1.34 7.10 7.78
CA ILE A 240 -0.11 7.80 8.16
C ILE A 240 0.56 8.37 6.92
#